data_b75aa4e46a33b9c50caaa79df091131d
#
_entry.id   b75aa4e46a33b9c50caaa79df091131d
#
_cell.length_a   1.000
_cell.length_b   1.000
_cell.length_c   1.000
_cell.angle_alpha   90.00
_cell.angle_beta   90.00
_cell.angle_gamma   90.00
#
_symmetry.space_group_name_H-M   'P 1'
#
loop_
_entity.id
_entity.type
_entity.pdbx_description
1 polymer ?
#
loop_
_entity_poly.entity_id
_entity_poly.type
_entity_poly.pdbx_seq_one_letter_code
_entity_poly.pdbx_strand_id
1 'polypeptide(L)'
;MIIDDEPIIAEGLSKIIPWSQWNAEVVAVAPDGLTGQTLIREKKPDLIISDICMPGQDGLNMIAALKSEFPDMEVTILTGYRDFDYAQRAIRLGVSRFLLKPSNLGELNEAVEAMVHNLKKKGIQPDRQEPSGKEESEEQKNAAGSFIVSNAVQYMQEHFQEKITLPE
;
A
#
# COMPACT_ATOMS: atom_id res chain seq x y z
N MET A 1 -1.16 -2.70 5.80
CA MET A 1 0.08 -3.47 5.67
C MET A 1 0.65 -3.29 4.28
N ILE A 2 1.98 -3.28 4.13
CA ILE A 2 2.69 -3.11 2.84
C ILE A 2 3.53 -4.36 2.58
N ILE A 3 3.52 -4.87 1.34
CA ILE A 3 4.27 -6.07 0.93
C ILE A 3 4.99 -5.75 -0.37
N ASP A 4 6.30 -5.60 -0.29
CA ASP A 4 7.14 -5.22 -1.43
C ASP A 4 8.59 -5.66 -1.14
N ASP A 5 9.25 -6.32 -2.09
CA ASP A 5 10.62 -6.78 -1.94
C ASP A 5 11.67 -5.67 -2.12
N GLU A 6 11.23 -4.49 -2.53
CA GLU A 6 12.05 -3.28 -2.59
C GLU A 6 11.88 -2.45 -1.29
N PRO A 7 12.84 -2.51 -0.34
CA PRO A 7 12.70 -1.85 0.97
C PRO A 7 12.45 -0.34 0.88
N ILE A 8 13.05 0.31 -0.11
CA ILE A 8 12.91 1.76 -0.36
C ILE A 8 11.46 2.10 -0.72
N ILE A 9 10.81 1.26 -1.52
CA ILE A 9 9.40 1.47 -1.90
C ILE A 9 8.50 1.23 -0.70
N ALA A 10 8.69 0.13 0.00
CA ALA A 10 7.89 -0.20 1.18
C ALA A 10 8.00 0.87 2.27
N GLU A 11 9.21 1.34 2.55
CA GLU A 11 9.45 2.43 3.49
C GLU A 11 8.87 3.76 3.00
N GLY A 12 9.04 4.06 1.70
CA GLY A 12 8.47 5.23 1.06
C GLY A 12 6.95 5.28 1.22
N LEU A 13 6.24 4.21 0.87
CA LEU A 13 4.79 4.10 0.99
C LEU A 13 4.31 4.28 2.44
N SER A 14 5.05 3.73 3.40
CA SER A 14 4.70 3.86 4.82
C SER A 14 4.77 5.29 5.34
N LYS A 15 5.63 6.13 4.74
CA LYS A 15 5.87 7.52 5.16
C LYS A 15 5.13 8.56 4.33
N ILE A 16 4.99 8.32 3.01
CA ILE A 16 4.40 9.29 2.07
C ILE A 16 2.89 9.34 2.18
N ILE A 17 2.24 8.18 2.33
CA ILE A 17 0.79 8.11 2.41
C ILE A 17 0.35 8.66 3.78
N PRO A 18 -0.53 9.67 3.82
CA PRO A 18 -0.99 10.25 5.07
C PRO A 18 -2.06 9.35 5.74
N TRP A 19 -1.66 8.20 6.23
CA TRP A 19 -2.53 7.16 6.79
C TRP A 19 -3.50 7.67 7.84
N SER A 20 -3.06 8.61 8.68
CA SER A 20 -3.89 9.21 9.73
C SER A 20 -5.15 9.93 9.21
N GLN A 21 -5.15 10.41 7.96
CA GLN A 21 -6.34 11.03 7.34
C GLN A 21 -7.51 10.04 7.22
N TRP A 22 -7.23 8.76 7.15
CA TRP A 22 -8.24 7.69 7.08
C TRP A 22 -8.37 6.91 8.39
N ASN A 23 -7.79 7.43 9.48
CA ASN A 23 -7.73 6.72 10.75
C ASN A 23 -7.10 5.33 10.59
N ALA A 24 -6.04 5.25 9.82
CA ALA A 24 -5.29 4.03 9.52
C ALA A 24 -3.82 4.16 9.95
N GLU A 25 -3.16 3.04 10.12
CA GLU A 25 -1.74 2.94 10.43
C GLU A 25 -1.10 1.76 9.69
N VAL A 26 0.22 1.81 9.48
CA VAL A 26 0.97 0.70 8.89
C VAL A 26 1.35 -0.27 10.00
N VAL A 27 0.63 -1.37 10.12
CA VAL A 27 0.84 -2.39 11.18
C VAL A 27 2.00 -3.34 10.90
N ALA A 28 2.40 -3.50 9.64
CA ALA A 28 3.53 -4.32 9.24
C ALA A 28 4.00 -4.01 7.82
N VAL A 29 5.27 -4.31 7.57
CA VAL A 29 5.89 -4.32 6.24
C VAL A 29 6.51 -5.69 6.03
N ALA A 30 6.27 -6.31 4.87
CA ALA A 30 6.82 -7.62 4.51
C ALA A 30 7.68 -7.52 3.24
N PRO A 31 8.85 -8.14 3.19
CA PRO A 31 9.74 -8.10 2.04
C PRO A 31 9.43 -9.15 0.97
N ASP A 32 8.50 -10.06 1.22
CA ASP A 32 8.13 -11.15 0.33
C ASP A 32 6.74 -11.71 0.64
N GLY A 33 6.21 -12.53 -0.27
CA GLY A 33 4.87 -13.08 -0.13
C GLY A 33 4.71 -14.07 1.02
N LEU A 34 5.72 -14.84 1.36
CA LEU A 34 5.65 -15.82 2.44
C LEU A 34 5.60 -15.14 3.82
N THR A 35 6.48 -14.17 4.02
CA THR A 35 6.45 -13.28 5.20
C THR A 35 5.13 -12.52 5.25
N GLY A 36 4.66 -12.03 4.09
CA GLY A 36 3.37 -11.38 3.96
C GLY A 36 2.20 -12.22 4.44
N GLN A 37 2.12 -13.49 4.00
CA GLN A 37 1.09 -14.43 4.46
C GLN A 37 1.10 -14.62 5.98
N THR A 38 2.27 -14.80 6.55
CA THR A 38 2.44 -15.01 7.99
C THR A 38 1.93 -13.80 8.77
N LEU A 39 2.38 -12.60 8.36
CA LEU A 39 2.00 -11.36 9.01
C LEU A 39 0.51 -11.00 8.81
N ILE A 40 -0.10 -11.35 7.67
CA ILE A 40 -1.54 -11.16 7.45
C ILE A 40 -2.35 -11.99 8.45
N ARG A 41 -1.98 -13.26 8.68
CA ARG A 41 -2.67 -14.11 9.65
C ARG A 41 -2.47 -13.64 11.09
N GLU A 42 -1.29 -13.12 11.40
CA GLU A 42 -0.95 -12.61 12.73
C GLU A 42 -1.61 -11.25 13.01
N LYS A 43 -1.47 -10.30 12.11
CA LYS A 43 -1.90 -8.90 12.30
C LYS A 43 -3.32 -8.63 11.84
N LYS A 44 -3.88 -9.47 10.96
CA LYS A 44 -5.21 -9.34 10.35
C LYS A 44 -5.48 -7.92 9.82
N PRO A 45 -4.64 -7.40 8.92
CA PRO A 45 -4.78 -6.05 8.42
C PRO A 45 -6.04 -5.91 7.58
N ASP A 46 -6.71 -4.75 7.67
CA ASP A 46 -7.88 -4.44 6.84
C ASP A 46 -7.48 -4.02 5.43
N LEU A 47 -6.33 -3.33 5.30
CA LEU A 47 -5.82 -2.78 4.04
C LEU A 47 -4.45 -3.37 3.70
N ILE A 48 -4.28 -3.78 2.44
CA ILE A 48 -3.01 -4.27 1.91
C ILE A 48 -2.64 -3.50 0.65
N ILE A 49 -1.38 -3.07 0.57
CA ILE A 49 -0.72 -2.68 -0.68
C ILE A 49 0.36 -3.72 -0.94
N SER A 50 0.31 -4.39 -2.09
CA SER A 50 1.22 -5.48 -2.43
C SER A 50 1.78 -5.35 -3.84
N ASP A 51 3.09 -5.60 -4.00
CA ASP A 51 3.66 -5.94 -5.30
C ASP A 51 3.23 -7.35 -5.73
N ILE A 52 3.33 -7.64 -7.02
CA ILE A 52 3.10 -8.96 -7.63
C ILE A 52 4.38 -9.76 -7.67
N CYS A 53 5.43 -9.18 -8.25
CA CYS A 53 6.66 -9.88 -8.58
C CYS A 53 7.66 -9.79 -7.43
N MET A 54 7.57 -10.78 -6.54
CA MET A 54 8.46 -10.91 -5.38
C MET A 54 9.14 -12.28 -5.39
N PRO A 55 10.33 -12.41 -4.79
CA PRO A 55 11.01 -13.71 -4.66
C PRO A 55 10.14 -14.73 -3.93
N GLY A 56 10.10 -15.95 -4.47
CA GLY A 56 9.47 -17.11 -3.85
C GLY A 56 7.96 -17.23 -4.08
N GLN A 57 7.17 -16.20 -3.89
CA GLN A 57 5.73 -16.25 -4.08
C GLN A 57 5.19 -14.98 -4.75
N ASP A 58 4.45 -15.18 -5.82
CA ASP A 58 3.70 -14.15 -6.54
C ASP A 58 2.61 -13.55 -5.61
N GLY A 59 2.56 -12.23 -5.55
CA GLY A 59 1.60 -11.49 -4.70
C GLY A 59 0.14 -11.80 -5.00
N LEU A 60 -0.22 -12.07 -6.26
CA LEU A 60 -1.60 -12.47 -6.62
C LEU A 60 -1.94 -13.87 -6.13
N ASN A 61 -1.00 -14.82 -6.18
CA ASN A 61 -1.21 -16.16 -5.60
C ASN A 61 -1.36 -16.08 -4.07
N MET A 62 -0.58 -15.23 -3.42
CA MET A 62 -0.70 -14.97 -2.00
C MET A 62 -2.09 -14.44 -1.65
N ILE A 63 -2.57 -13.43 -2.37
CA ILE A 63 -3.89 -12.82 -2.14
C ILE A 63 -5.01 -13.81 -2.43
N ALA A 64 -4.91 -14.62 -3.50
CA ALA A 64 -5.87 -15.65 -3.82
C ALA A 64 -6.04 -16.66 -2.67
N ALA A 65 -4.94 -17.08 -2.07
CA ALA A 65 -4.95 -18.00 -0.93
C ALA A 65 -5.61 -17.39 0.32
N LEU A 66 -5.43 -16.08 0.54
CA LEU A 66 -5.88 -15.40 1.76
C LEU A 66 -7.29 -14.79 1.66
N LYS A 67 -7.78 -14.52 0.45
CA LYS A 67 -9.11 -13.90 0.25
C LYS A 67 -10.26 -14.74 0.84
N SER A 68 -10.14 -16.07 0.85
CA SER A 68 -11.13 -16.94 1.47
C SER A 68 -11.08 -16.92 3.00
N GLU A 69 -9.90 -16.71 3.59
CA GLU A 69 -9.70 -16.59 5.03
C GLU A 69 -10.09 -15.19 5.53
N PHE A 70 -9.84 -14.16 4.73
CA PHE A 70 -10.06 -12.74 5.05
C PHE A 70 -10.89 -12.05 3.96
N PRO A 71 -12.20 -12.35 3.84
CA PRO A 71 -13.03 -11.87 2.74
C PRO A 71 -13.19 -10.34 2.73
N ASP A 72 -13.10 -9.71 3.88
CA ASP A 72 -13.26 -8.26 4.02
C ASP A 72 -11.98 -7.46 3.77
N MET A 73 -10.84 -8.13 3.70
CA MET A 73 -9.55 -7.51 3.44
C MET A 73 -9.54 -6.81 2.08
N GLU A 74 -9.25 -5.52 2.09
CA GLU A 74 -9.13 -4.71 0.87
C GLU A 74 -7.69 -4.68 0.38
N VAL A 75 -7.50 -4.83 -0.92
CA VAL A 75 -6.18 -4.97 -1.53
C VAL A 75 -6.00 -4.01 -2.68
N THR A 76 -4.88 -3.31 -2.70
CA THR A 76 -4.36 -2.58 -3.86
C THR A 76 -3.07 -3.25 -4.34
N ILE A 77 -2.99 -3.52 -5.62
CA ILE A 77 -1.76 -3.98 -6.28
C ILE A 77 -0.98 -2.77 -6.78
N LEU A 78 0.31 -2.76 -6.49
CA LEU A 78 1.26 -1.77 -6.99
C LEU A 78 2.46 -2.50 -7.60
N THR A 79 2.58 -2.50 -8.92
CA THR A 79 3.60 -3.31 -9.62
C THR A 79 4.28 -2.55 -10.75
N GLY A 80 5.56 -2.86 -11.00
CA GLY A 80 6.32 -2.35 -12.15
C GLY A 80 6.00 -3.04 -13.48
N TYR A 81 5.23 -4.11 -13.45
CA TYR A 81 4.96 -4.94 -14.63
C TYR A 81 3.65 -4.59 -15.31
N ARG A 82 3.72 -4.19 -16.57
CA ARG A 82 2.58 -3.92 -17.45
C ARG A 82 2.15 -5.21 -18.14
N ASP A 83 1.57 -6.11 -17.39
CA ASP A 83 1.09 -7.38 -17.90
C ASP A 83 -0.43 -7.44 -17.80
N PHE A 84 -1.08 -7.67 -18.93
CA PHE A 84 -2.55 -7.76 -19.02
C PHE A 84 -3.08 -8.92 -18.18
N ASP A 85 -2.37 -10.06 -18.16
CA ASP A 85 -2.80 -11.24 -17.41
C ASP A 85 -2.79 -10.96 -15.90
N TYR A 86 -1.82 -10.20 -15.39
CA TYR A 86 -1.80 -9.77 -14.00
C TYR A 86 -2.99 -8.87 -13.68
N ALA A 87 -3.28 -7.89 -14.53
CA ALA A 87 -4.43 -7.01 -14.32
C ALA A 87 -5.75 -7.79 -14.35
N GLN A 88 -5.90 -8.74 -15.28
CA GLN A 88 -7.09 -9.57 -15.37
C GLN A 88 -7.26 -10.49 -14.15
N ARG A 89 -6.18 -11.09 -13.67
CA ARG A 89 -6.20 -11.90 -12.44
C ARG A 89 -6.56 -11.06 -11.22
N ALA A 90 -5.99 -9.85 -11.09
CA ALA A 90 -6.30 -8.92 -10.01
C ALA A 90 -7.79 -8.55 -9.99
N ILE A 91 -8.38 -8.25 -11.15
CA ILE A 91 -9.82 -7.97 -11.27
C ILE A 91 -10.66 -9.18 -10.80
N ARG A 92 -10.31 -10.40 -11.22
CA ARG A 92 -11.02 -11.61 -10.79
C ARG A 92 -10.93 -11.86 -9.29
N LEU A 93 -9.83 -11.47 -8.66
CA LEU A 93 -9.64 -11.56 -7.22
C LEU A 93 -10.36 -10.45 -6.45
N GLY A 94 -10.95 -9.48 -7.15
CA GLY A 94 -11.66 -8.37 -6.52
C GLY A 94 -10.74 -7.41 -5.78
N VAL A 95 -9.55 -7.12 -6.31
CA VAL A 95 -8.69 -6.08 -5.74
C VAL A 95 -9.32 -4.70 -5.92
N SER A 96 -9.10 -3.81 -4.96
CA SER A 96 -9.70 -2.48 -4.95
C SER A 96 -9.12 -1.57 -6.03
N ARG A 97 -7.82 -1.69 -6.26
CA ARG A 97 -7.08 -0.93 -7.31
C ARG A 97 -5.89 -1.75 -7.83
N PHE A 98 -5.53 -1.47 -9.07
CA PHE A 98 -4.32 -1.96 -9.70
C PHE A 98 -3.53 -0.76 -10.22
N LEU A 99 -2.37 -0.49 -9.65
CA LEU A 99 -1.52 0.65 -9.97
C LEU A 99 -0.20 0.18 -10.56
N LEU A 100 0.34 0.98 -11.47
CA LEU A 100 1.66 0.75 -12.07
C LEU A 100 2.71 1.64 -11.40
N LYS A 101 3.86 1.07 -11.09
CA LYS A 101 5.05 1.84 -10.67
C LYS A 101 5.65 2.56 -11.91
N PRO A 102 6.07 3.81 -11.83
CA PRO A 102 5.94 4.71 -10.67
C PRO A 102 4.52 5.29 -10.55
N SER A 103 3.93 5.23 -9.36
CA SER A 103 2.66 5.88 -9.05
C SER A 103 2.89 7.21 -8.36
N ASN A 104 2.04 8.18 -8.65
CA ASN A 104 2.05 9.46 -7.94
C ASN A 104 1.25 9.38 -6.63
N LEU A 105 1.46 10.36 -5.76
CA LEU A 105 0.77 10.40 -4.45
C LEU A 105 -0.76 10.49 -4.59
N GLY A 106 -1.27 11.15 -5.64
CA GLY A 106 -2.70 11.25 -5.91
C GLY A 106 -3.31 9.85 -6.15
N GLU A 107 -2.72 9.05 -7.02
CA GLU A 107 -3.18 7.68 -7.30
C GLU A 107 -3.11 6.78 -6.06
N LEU A 108 -2.07 6.93 -5.24
CA LEU A 108 -1.94 6.18 -3.98
C LEU A 108 -3.03 6.58 -2.98
N ASN A 109 -3.30 7.87 -2.85
CA ASN A 109 -4.36 8.38 -1.98
C ASN A 109 -5.74 7.91 -2.43
N GLU A 110 -6.04 7.98 -3.74
CA GLU A 110 -7.29 7.47 -4.30
C GLU A 110 -7.45 5.95 -4.06
N ALA A 111 -6.36 5.19 -4.11
CA ALA A 111 -6.39 3.77 -3.84
C ALA A 111 -6.72 3.48 -2.37
N VAL A 112 -6.10 4.19 -1.44
CA VAL A 112 -6.39 4.04 -0.01
C VAL A 112 -7.82 4.49 0.30
N GLU A 113 -8.26 5.61 -0.27
CA GLU A 113 -9.62 6.10 -0.12
C GLU A 113 -10.65 5.06 -0.61
N ALA A 114 -10.41 4.45 -1.77
CA ALA A 114 -11.27 3.40 -2.31
C ALA A 114 -11.37 2.18 -1.37
N MET A 115 -10.23 1.73 -0.84
CA MET A 115 -10.20 0.62 0.12
C MET A 115 -10.96 0.95 1.40
N VAL A 116 -10.75 2.12 1.97
CA VAL A 116 -11.46 2.58 3.18
C VAL A 116 -12.96 2.72 2.91
N HIS A 117 -13.34 3.24 1.76
CA HIS A 117 -14.75 3.34 1.36
C HIS A 117 -15.41 1.96 1.26
N ASN A 118 -14.72 0.97 0.69
CA ASN A 118 -15.23 -0.39 0.60
C ASN A 118 -15.43 -1.02 1.98
N LEU A 119 -14.48 -0.85 2.91
CA LEU A 119 -14.62 -1.31 4.29
C LEU A 119 -15.83 -0.69 4.99
N LYS A 120 -16.03 0.62 4.84
CA LYS A 120 -17.20 1.32 5.42
C LYS A 120 -18.51 0.77 4.87
N LYS A 121 -18.57 0.45 3.56
CA LYS A 121 -19.76 -0.19 2.96
C LYS A 121 -20.06 -1.57 3.54
N LYS A 122 -19.02 -2.30 3.95
CA LYS A 122 -19.16 -3.59 4.63
C LYS A 122 -19.51 -3.46 6.13
N GLY A 123 -19.67 -2.24 6.64
CA GLY A 123 -19.95 -1.97 8.04
C GLY A 123 -18.73 -2.02 8.96
N ILE A 124 -17.54 -2.15 8.39
CA ILE A 124 -16.27 -2.13 9.13
C ILE A 124 -15.88 -0.68 9.30
N GLN A 125 -15.96 -0.18 10.54
CA GLN A 125 -15.50 1.18 10.86
C GLN A 125 -14.12 1.11 11.52
N PRO A 126 -13.23 2.07 11.20
CA PRO A 126 -11.98 2.18 11.93
C PRO A 126 -12.28 2.42 13.41
N ASP A 127 -11.68 1.60 14.28
CA ASP A 127 -11.77 1.80 15.72
C ASP A 127 -11.28 3.21 16.08
N ARG A 128 -12.16 4.04 16.63
CA ARG A 128 -11.77 5.31 17.21
C ARG A 128 -11.05 5.01 18.53
N GLN A 129 -9.75 4.82 18.50
CA GLN A 129 -8.94 5.11 19.65
C GLN A 129 -8.85 6.63 19.76
N GLU A 130 -9.60 7.20 20.70
CA GLU A 130 -9.45 8.60 21.04
C GLU A 130 -8.00 8.84 21.47
N PRO A 131 -7.28 9.79 20.88
CA PRO A 131 -5.95 10.16 21.37
C PRO A 131 -6.12 10.77 22.75
N SER A 132 -5.64 10.07 23.77
CA SER A 132 -5.45 10.65 25.11
C SER A 132 -4.54 11.86 24.97
N GLY A 133 -5.09 13.03 25.29
CA GLY A 133 -4.60 14.36 25.03
C GLY A 133 -3.11 14.62 25.13
N LYS A 134 -2.62 15.27 24.10
CA LYS A 134 -1.66 16.39 24.21
C LYS A 134 -1.84 17.26 22.98
N GLU A 135 -2.29 18.47 23.22
CA GLU A 135 -2.30 19.56 22.26
C GLU A 135 -0.84 19.93 21.92
N GLU A 136 -0.39 19.57 20.74
CA GLU A 136 0.80 20.17 20.13
C GLU A 136 0.34 21.05 18.97
N SER A 137 0.75 22.31 19.03
CA SER A 137 0.36 23.39 18.14
C SER A 137 0.54 23.08 16.66
N GLU A 138 -0.51 23.37 15.87
CA GLU A 138 -0.66 23.08 14.44
C GLU A 138 0.38 23.73 13.51
N GLU A 139 1.16 24.70 13.99
CA GLU A 139 2.09 25.45 13.14
C GLU A 139 3.39 24.71 12.79
N GLN A 140 3.81 23.70 13.56
CA GLN A 140 5.04 22.95 13.26
C GLN A 140 4.85 21.73 12.37
N LYS A 141 3.62 21.23 12.19
CA LYS A 141 3.33 20.05 11.36
C LYS A 141 3.34 20.33 9.85
N ASN A 142 2.99 21.55 9.44
CA ASN A 142 2.91 21.89 8.01
C ASN A 142 4.28 22.08 7.33
N ALA A 143 5.30 22.50 8.05
CA ALA A 143 6.64 22.72 7.48
C ALA A 143 7.43 21.40 7.30
N ALA A 144 7.33 20.48 8.27
CA ALA A 144 8.02 19.20 8.20
C ALA A 144 7.38 18.22 7.18
N GLY A 145 6.05 18.21 7.10
CA GLY A 145 5.32 17.36 6.15
C GLY A 145 5.59 17.72 4.69
N SER A 146 5.68 19.02 4.37
CA SER A 146 5.95 19.50 3.01
C SER A 146 7.37 19.16 2.55
N PHE A 147 8.36 19.24 3.43
CA PHE A 147 9.77 18.97 3.11
C PHE A 147 10.04 17.47 2.88
N ILE A 148 9.45 16.61 3.71
CA ILE A 148 9.60 15.15 3.60
C ILE A 148 8.89 14.61 2.35
N VAL A 149 7.72 15.13 2.03
CA VAL A 149 6.96 14.74 0.82
C VAL A 149 7.71 15.14 -0.45
N SER A 150 8.29 16.34 -0.52
CA SER A 150 9.06 16.79 -1.66
C SER A 150 10.31 15.93 -1.91
N ASN A 151 11.04 15.58 -0.86
CA ASN A 151 12.25 14.76 -0.99
C ASN A 151 11.95 13.30 -1.36
N ALA A 152 10.87 12.73 -0.84
CA ALA A 152 10.50 11.35 -1.15
C ALA A 152 9.95 11.21 -2.58
N VAL A 153 9.14 12.17 -3.05
CA VAL A 153 8.65 12.22 -4.44
C VAL A 153 9.81 12.45 -5.41
N GLN A 154 10.73 13.35 -5.09
CA GLN A 154 11.92 13.61 -5.91
C GLN A 154 12.83 12.39 -5.97
N TYR A 155 13.07 11.71 -4.83
CA TYR A 155 13.87 10.48 -4.79
C TYR A 155 13.24 9.36 -5.61
N MET A 156 11.91 9.19 -5.55
CA MET A 156 11.21 8.21 -6.37
C MET A 156 11.28 8.56 -7.86
N GLN A 157 11.11 9.83 -8.24
CA GLN A 157 11.23 10.28 -9.62
C GLN A 157 12.64 10.08 -10.20
N GLU A 158 13.69 10.36 -9.44
CA GLU A 158 15.08 10.23 -9.88
C GLU A 158 15.50 8.76 -10.04
N HIS A 159 15.07 7.86 -9.14
CA HIS A 159 15.49 6.46 -9.17
C HIS A 159 14.62 5.57 -10.06
N PHE A 160 13.37 5.98 -10.34
CA PHE A 160 12.50 5.25 -11.27
C PHE A 160 12.80 5.53 -12.75
N GLN A 161 13.43 6.66 -13.08
CA GLN A 161 13.81 6.97 -14.46
C GLN A 161 15.03 6.16 -14.94
N GLU A 162 15.91 5.71 -14.05
CA GLU A 162 17.12 4.97 -14.42
C GLU A 162 16.87 3.50 -14.83
N LYS A 163 15.71 2.92 -14.50
CA LYS A 163 15.39 1.52 -14.83
C LYS A 163 14.62 1.32 -16.15
N ILE A 164 14.39 2.36 -16.95
CA ILE A 164 13.67 2.26 -18.24
C ILE A 164 14.62 2.43 -19.42
N THR A 165 15.77 1.81 -19.41
CA THR A 165 16.52 1.53 -20.64
C THR A 165 16.33 0.07 -21.00
N LEU A 166 15.39 -0.18 -21.91
CA LEU A 166 15.28 -1.45 -22.63
C LEU A 166 16.60 -1.67 -23.40
N PRO A 167 17.25 -2.81 -23.31
CA PRO A 167 18.26 -3.18 -24.28
C PRO A 167 17.60 -3.43 -25.61
N GLU A 168 18.17 -2.87 -26.68
CA GLU A 168 17.82 -3.16 -28.06
C GLU A 168 18.05 -4.65 -28.42
#